data_6d1a9717d44ec052694183e5362c0b83
#
_entry.id   6d1a9717d44ec052694183e5362c0b83
#
_cell.length_a   1.000
_cell.length_b   1.000
_cell.length_c   1.000
_cell.angle_alpha   90.00
_cell.angle_beta   90.00
_cell.angle_gamma   90.00
#
_symmetry.space_group_name_H-M   'P 1'
#
loop_
_entity.id
_entity.type
_entity.pdbx_description
1 polymer ?
#
loop_
_entity_poly.entity_id
_entity_poly.type
_entity_poly.pdbx_seq_one_letter_code
_entity_poly.pdbx_strand_id
1 'polypeptide(L)'
;MGSFSKIVRWIVSQEHLYFLFSLLLIVPNLVFFVTEPFSITVGIAAILIPLACVMWLLLVFKKPGIMVWLLLPKFILDGGQLILLYLFGESVVAVDMFLNLTSSNASEAGELVGNILVIILCVFFLYTLPTLYLAYRSVRLKDKLSQGFRKKWALVALAIFIAGGTSYILTPDREQEVSFKKDVYPVNAL
;
A
#
# COMPACT_ATOMS: atom_id res chain seq x y z
N MET A 1 15.36 29.30 -17.34
CA MET A 1 15.74 27.95 -16.85
C MET A 1 15.58 27.73 -15.32
N GLY A 2 15.14 28.73 -14.55
CA GLY A 2 15.13 28.66 -13.06
C GLY A 2 13.90 28.07 -12.39
N SER A 3 12.71 28.14 -12.98
CA SER A 3 11.47 27.73 -12.27
C SER A 3 11.23 26.22 -12.31
N PHE A 4 11.40 25.59 -13.45
CA PHE A 4 11.22 24.14 -13.63
C PHE A 4 12.21 23.32 -12.76
N SER A 5 13.46 23.76 -12.66
CA SER A 5 14.46 23.10 -11.81
C SER A 5 14.16 23.22 -10.30
N LYS A 6 13.51 24.32 -9.88
CA LYS A 6 13.07 24.50 -8.49
C LYS A 6 11.88 23.60 -8.18
N ILE A 7 10.91 23.47 -9.08
CA ILE A 7 9.75 22.59 -8.94
C ILE A 7 10.20 21.13 -8.87
N VAL A 8 11.10 20.70 -9.75
CA VAL A 8 11.63 19.33 -9.73
C VAL A 8 12.42 19.05 -8.44
N ARG A 9 13.22 20.00 -7.95
CA ARG A 9 13.90 19.86 -6.64
C ARG A 9 12.92 19.81 -5.47
N TRP A 10 11.84 20.58 -5.55
CA TRP A 10 10.81 20.57 -4.51
C TRP A 10 10.09 19.22 -4.47
N ILE A 11 9.64 18.69 -5.61
CA ILE A 11 8.98 17.37 -5.71
C ILE A 11 9.88 16.24 -5.22
N VAL A 12 11.20 16.36 -5.36
CA VAL A 12 12.18 15.31 -5.05
C VAL A 12 12.86 15.51 -3.69
N SER A 13 12.33 16.37 -2.80
CA SER A 13 12.85 16.47 -1.43
C SER A 13 12.49 15.21 -0.62
N GLN A 14 13.30 14.85 0.40
CA GLN A 14 13.03 13.67 1.24
C GLN A 14 11.69 13.76 1.97
N GLU A 15 11.24 14.97 2.31
CA GLU A 15 9.96 15.20 2.97
C GLU A 15 8.78 14.90 2.04
N HIS A 16 8.85 15.34 0.77
CA HIS A 16 7.82 15.03 -0.21
C HIS A 16 7.82 13.56 -0.59
N LEU A 17 9.01 12.95 -0.72
CA LEU A 17 9.12 11.52 -0.97
C LEU A 17 8.54 10.70 0.18
N TYR A 18 8.68 11.15 1.42
CA TYR A 18 8.03 10.51 2.57
C TYR A 18 6.51 10.47 2.41
N PHE A 19 5.86 11.59 2.07
CA PHE A 19 4.41 11.63 1.85
C PHE A 19 3.99 10.81 0.64
N LEU A 20 4.74 10.92 -0.44
CA LEU A 20 4.45 10.17 -1.66
C LEU A 20 4.53 8.66 -1.43
N PHE A 21 5.55 8.18 -0.69
CA PHE A 21 5.63 6.77 -0.32
C PHE A 21 4.52 6.36 0.64
N SER A 22 4.15 7.22 1.59
CA SER A 22 3.01 6.95 2.48
C SER A 22 1.72 6.74 1.68
N LEU A 23 1.47 7.57 0.65
CA LEU A 23 0.31 7.41 -0.24
C LEU A 23 0.43 6.19 -1.15
N LEU A 24 1.59 5.96 -1.77
CA LEU A 24 1.77 4.82 -2.67
C LEU A 24 1.62 3.48 -1.95
N LEU A 25 2.20 3.35 -0.75
CA LEU A 25 2.13 2.10 0.02
C LEU A 25 0.76 1.82 0.63
N ILE A 26 -0.15 2.81 0.66
CA ILE A 26 -1.54 2.63 1.12
C ILE A 26 -2.52 2.39 -0.04
N VAL A 27 -2.09 2.51 -1.30
CA VAL A 27 -2.96 2.32 -2.47
C VAL A 27 -3.76 1.02 -2.42
N PRO A 28 -3.17 -0.16 -2.11
CA PRO A 28 -3.93 -1.40 -2.01
C PRO A 28 -5.07 -1.33 -1.01
N ASN A 29 -4.84 -0.71 0.16
CA ASN A 29 -5.88 -0.53 1.18
C ASN A 29 -7.00 0.42 0.73
N LEU A 30 -6.65 1.47 -0.06
CA LEU A 30 -7.65 2.37 -0.64
C LEU A 30 -8.51 1.67 -1.68
N VAL A 31 -7.90 0.87 -2.56
CA VAL A 31 -8.63 0.08 -3.55
C VAL A 31 -9.55 -0.91 -2.84
N PHE A 32 -9.03 -1.63 -1.85
CA PHE A 32 -9.78 -2.56 -1.03
C PHE A 32 -10.98 -1.91 -0.34
N PHE A 33 -10.82 -0.72 0.22
CA PHE A 33 -11.91 0.04 0.83
C PHE A 33 -13.06 0.37 -0.16
N VAL A 34 -12.73 0.62 -1.41
CA VAL A 34 -13.72 0.97 -2.45
C VAL A 34 -14.43 -0.26 -2.99
N THR A 35 -13.76 -1.41 -3.03
CA THR A 35 -14.29 -2.64 -3.64
C THR A 35 -15.04 -3.53 -2.68
N GLU A 36 -14.72 -3.47 -1.38
CA GLU A 36 -15.34 -4.32 -0.38
C GLU A 36 -16.49 -3.65 0.37
N PRO A 37 -17.57 -4.39 0.66
CA PRO A 37 -18.73 -3.86 1.40
C PRO A 37 -18.45 -3.79 2.92
N PHE A 38 -17.47 -2.97 3.33
CA PHE A 38 -17.23 -2.74 4.76
C PHE A 38 -18.26 -1.81 5.40
N SER A 39 -18.46 -1.97 6.71
CA SER A 39 -19.00 -0.87 7.49
C SER A 39 -18.03 0.32 7.45
N ILE A 40 -18.56 1.55 7.43
CA ILE A 40 -17.74 2.77 7.32
C ILE A 40 -16.65 2.81 8.39
N THR A 41 -16.96 2.39 9.62
CA THR A 41 -16.03 2.38 10.75
C THR A 41 -14.88 1.40 10.55
N VAL A 42 -15.16 0.18 10.07
CA VAL A 42 -14.13 -0.82 9.71
C VAL A 42 -13.29 -0.32 8.54
N GLY A 43 -13.92 0.22 7.52
CA GLY A 43 -13.21 0.76 6.36
C GLY A 43 -12.25 1.90 6.72
N ILE A 44 -12.66 2.82 7.61
CA ILE A 44 -11.77 3.87 8.14
C ILE A 44 -10.59 3.24 8.88
N ALA A 45 -10.83 2.26 9.74
CA ALA A 45 -9.76 1.56 10.47
C ALA A 45 -8.80 0.85 9.51
N ALA A 46 -9.33 0.19 8.46
CA ALA A 46 -8.56 -0.52 7.43
C ALA A 46 -7.64 0.40 6.61
N ILE A 47 -7.91 1.69 6.58
CA ILE A 47 -7.03 2.69 5.95
C ILE A 47 -6.09 3.31 6.99
N LEU A 48 -6.62 3.80 8.13
CA LEU A 48 -5.84 4.60 9.06
C LEU A 48 -4.76 3.80 9.79
N ILE A 49 -5.05 2.56 10.19
CA ILE A 49 -4.07 1.73 10.91
C ILE A 49 -2.87 1.38 10.02
N PRO A 50 -3.04 0.82 8.80
CA PRO A 50 -1.91 0.57 7.91
C PRO A 50 -1.17 1.86 7.49
N LEU A 51 -1.89 2.96 7.26
CA LEU A 51 -1.27 4.25 6.96
C LEU A 51 -0.33 4.69 8.09
N ALA A 52 -0.78 4.65 9.34
CA ALA A 52 0.05 5.00 10.49
C ALA A 52 1.28 4.10 10.61
N CYS A 53 1.11 2.78 10.41
CA CYS A 53 2.20 1.83 10.42
C CYS A 53 3.23 2.13 9.31
N VAL A 54 2.78 2.37 8.09
CA VAL A 54 3.64 2.75 6.95
C VAL A 54 4.38 4.05 7.26
N MET A 55 3.69 5.07 7.79
CA MET A 55 4.31 6.33 8.17
C MET A 55 5.41 6.14 9.22
N TRP A 56 5.20 5.33 10.24
CA TRP A 56 6.23 5.02 11.23
C TRP A 56 7.42 4.28 10.62
N LEU A 57 7.17 3.25 9.81
CA LEU A 57 8.23 2.49 9.14
C LEU A 57 9.10 3.40 8.26
N LEU A 58 8.49 4.30 7.49
CA LEU A 58 9.22 5.24 6.64
C LEU A 58 10.07 6.25 7.43
N LEU A 59 9.73 6.52 8.71
CA LEU A 59 10.50 7.39 9.59
C LEU A 59 11.67 6.68 10.29
N VAL A 60 11.79 5.36 10.22
CA VAL A 60 12.91 4.62 10.84
C VAL A 60 14.24 5.08 10.26
N PHE A 61 14.30 5.27 8.95
CA PHE A 61 15.50 5.75 8.29
C PHE A 61 15.42 7.25 7.99
N LYS A 62 16.60 7.90 7.93
CA LYS A 62 16.72 9.30 7.50
C LYS A 62 16.39 9.50 6.02
N LYS A 63 16.33 8.41 5.26
CA LYS A 63 15.97 8.35 3.84
C LYS A 63 14.85 7.32 3.68
N PRO A 64 13.61 7.74 3.46
CA PRO A 64 12.45 6.82 3.40
C PRO A 64 12.58 5.76 2.30
N GLY A 65 13.26 6.07 1.20
CA GLY A 65 13.50 5.11 0.12
C GLY A 65 14.25 3.84 0.56
N ILE A 66 15.05 3.89 1.65
CA ILE A 66 15.70 2.68 2.20
C ILE A 66 14.63 1.73 2.75
N MET A 67 13.63 2.28 3.46
CA MET A 67 12.54 1.47 3.98
C MET A 67 11.71 0.87 2.87
N VAL A 68 11.46 1.60 1.76
CA VAL A 68 10.74 1.07 0.60
C VAL A 68 11.45 -0.16 0.02
N TRP A 69 12.79 -0.16 -0.05
CA TRP A 69 13.56 -1.33 -0.48
C TRP A 69 13.44 -2.49 0.50
N LEU A 70 13.40 -2.24 1.80
CA LEU A 70 13.19 -3.30 2.81
C LEU A 70 11.76 -3.85 2.77
N LEU A 71 10.77 -3.02 2.38
CA LEU A 71 9.38 -3.42 2.20
C LEU A 71 9.10 -4.03 0.81
N LEU A 72 10.13 -4.34 0.02
CA LEU A 72 9.97 -4.93 -1.31
C LEU A 72 9.11 -6.20 -1.31
N PRO A 73 9.22 -7.14 -0.35
CA PRO A 73 8.34 -8.31 -0.29
C PRO A 73 6.87 -7.92 -0.15
N LYS A 74 6.55 -6.98 0.77
CA LYS A 74 5.19 -6.44 0.91
C LYS A 74 4.71 -5.82 -0.40
N PHE A 75 5.57 -5.07 -1.06
CA PHE A 75 5.26 -4.37 -2.30
C PHE A 75 4.92 -5.33 -3.46
N ILE A 76 5.60 -6.47 -3.52
CA ILE A 76 5.28 -7.55 -4.46
C ILE A 76 3.91 -8.15 -4.15
N LEU A 77 3.60 -8.38 -2.86
CA LEU A 77 2.29 -8.86 -2.42
C LEU A 77 1.19 -7.83 -2.75
N ASP A 78 1.45 -6.54 -2.53
CA ASP A 78 0.54 -5.44 -2.89
C ASP A 78 0.18 -5.46 -4.39
N GLY A 79 1.19 -5.63 -5.24
CA GLY A 79 1.00 -5.75 -6.69
C GLY A 79 0.17 -6.99 -7.06
N GLY A 80 0.48 -8.14 -6.46
CA GLY A 80 -0.28 -9.37 -6.62
C GLY A 80 -1.73 -9.21 -6.18
N GLN A 81 -1.96 -8.58 -5.01
CA GLN A 81 -3.29 -8.32 -4.49
C GLN A 81 -4.13 -7.44 -5.42
N LEU A 82 -3.55 -6.37 -5.98
CA LEU A 82 -4.24 -5.51 -6.94
C LEU A 82 -4.64 -6.26 -8.22
N ILE A 83 -3.79 -7.15 -8.68
CA ILE A 83 -4.05 -8.00 -9.85
C ILE A 83 -5.19 -8.98 -9.56
N LEU A 84 -5.13 -9.67 -8.41
CA LEU A 84 -6.13 -10.65 -8.02
C LEU A 84 -7.50 -10.02 -7.76
N LEU A 85 -7.52 -8.86 -7.11
CA LEU A 85 -8.74 -8.09 -6.89
C LEU A 85 -9.43 -7.72 -8.20
N TYR A 86 -8.67 -7.32 -9.20
CA TYR A 86 -9.23 -7.02 -10.51
C TYR A 86 -9.80 -8.27 -11.21
N LEU A 87 -9.11 -9.40 -11.09
CA LEU A 87 -9.50 -10.63 -11.81
C LEU A 87 -10.73 -11.29 -11.24
N PHE A 88 -10.82 -11.34 -9.94
CA PHE A 88 -11.81 -12.15 -9.24
C PHE A 88 -12.90 -11.30 -8.57
N GLY A 89 -12.71 -9.99 -8.50
CA GLY A 89 -13.66 -9.09 -7.84
C GLY A 89 -13.73 -9.30 -6.32
N GLU A 90 -12.89 -10.18 -5.78
CA GLU A 90 -12.81 -10.50 -4.36
C GLU A 90 -11.43 -10.18 -3.83
N SER A 91 -11.38 -9.60 -2.64
CA SER A 91 -10.18 -9.04 -2.05
C SER A 91 -9.29 -10.03 -1.34
N VAL A 92 -9.83 -11.16 -0.95
CA VAL A 92 -9.09 -12.18 -0.22
C VAL A 92 -8.45 -13.14 -1.20
N VAL A 93 -7.13 -13.30 -1.10
CA VAL A 93 -6.42 -14.38 -1.79
C VAL A 93 -6.88 -15.71 -1.19
N ALA A 94 -7.97 -16.24 -1.74
CA ALA A 94 -8.42 -17.56 -1.35
C ALA A 94 -7.48 -18.61 -1.91
N VAL A 95 -7.15 -19.62 -1.11
CA VAL A 95 -6.33 -20.76 -1.55
C VAL A 95 -6.93 -21.41 -2.80
N ASP A 96 -8.26 -21.39 -2.91
CA ASP A 96 -9.03 -21.88 -4.06
C ASP A 96 -8.70 -21.16 -5.38
N MET A 97 -8.33 -19.88 -5.33
CA MET A 97 -7.90 -19.11 -6.52
C MET A 97 -6.56 -19.63 -7.07
N PHE A 98 -5.62 -19.97 -6.18
CA PHE A 98 -4.36 -20.63 -6.59
C PHE A 98 -4.59 -22.03 -7.11
N LEU A 99 -5.49 -22.80 -6.52
CA LEU A 99 -5.85 -24.14 -6.98
C LEU A 99 -6.51 -24.08 -8.37
N ASN A 100 -7.39 -23.13 -8.60
CA ASN A 100 -8.01 -22.92 -9.92
C ASN A 100 -6.98 -22.51 -10.96
N LEU A 101 -6.03 -21.63 -10.64
CA LEU A 101 -4.93 -21.26 -11.56
C LEU A 101 -4.02 -22.45 -11.89
N THR A 102 -3.75 -23.34 -10.95
CA THR A 102 -2.87 -24.50 -11.15
C THR A 102 -3.59 -25.67 -11.82
N SER A 103 -4.93 -25.76 -11.72
CA SER A 103 -5.75 -26.80 -12.34
C SER A 103 -6.28 -26.43 -13.73
N SER A 104 -6.10 -25.18 -14.18
CA SER A 104 -6.57 -24.68 -15.47
C SER A 104 -5.87 -25.37 -16.64
N ASN A 105 -6.63 -25.70 -17.68
CA ASN A 105 -6.12 -26.31 -18.91
C ASN A 105 -5.26 -25.29 -19.68
N ALA A 106 -4.27 -25.71 -20.44
CA ALA A 106 -3.31 -24.83 -21.12
C ALA A 106 -3.96 -23.76 -22.04
N SER A 107 -5.13 -24.05 -22.64
CA SER A 107 -5.87 -23.07 -23.44
C SER A 107 -6.59 -22.03 -22.57
N GLU A 108 -7.19 -22.43 -21.46
CA GLU A 108 -7.83 -21.55 -20.49
C GLU A 108 -6.79 -20.67 -19.79
N ALA A 109 -5.64 -21.25 -19.44
CA ALA A 109 -4.51 -20.51 -18.91
C ALA A 109 -3.99 -19.45 -19.90
N GLY A 110 -4.01 -19.73 -21.21
CA GLY A 110 -3.61 -18.80 -22.26
C GLY A 110 -4.54 -17.58 -22.39
N GLU A 111 -5.85 -17.78 -22.34
CA GLU A 111 -6.85 -16.70 -22.34
C GLU A 111 -6.78 -15.87 -21.05
N LEU A 112 -6.64 -16.55 -19.92
CA LEU A 112 -6.47 -15.90 -18.62
C LEU A 112 -5.21 -15.02 -18.61
N VAL A 113 -4.08 -15.55 -19.06
CA VAL A 113 -2.80 -14.83 -19.16
C VAL A 113 -2.92 -13.62 -20.10
N GLY A 114 -3.66 -13.71 -21.20
CA GLY A 114 -3.89 -12.58 -22.11
C GLY A 114 -4.62 -11.42 -21.44
N ASN A 115 -5.67 -11.72 -20.69
CA ASN A 115 -6.45 -10.70 -19.95
C ASN A 115 -5.68 -10.15 -18.76
N ILE A 116 -4.92 -10.99 -18.06
CA ILE A 116 -4.08 -10.61 -16.91
C ILE A 116 -2.89 -9.74 -17.34
N LEU A 117 -2.31 -9.98 -18.50
CA LEU A 117 -1.10 -9.30 -18.95
C LEU A 117 -1.24 -7.78 -18.97
N VAL A 118 -2.37 -7.28 -19.47
CA VAL A 118 -2.64 -5.84 -19.53
C VAL A 118 -2.62 -5.24 -18.12
N ILE A 119 -3.21 -5.93 -17.15
CA ILE A 119 -3.32 -5.46 -15.77
C ILE A 119 -1.97 -5.54 -15.06
N ILE A 120 -1.24 -6.65 -15.26
CA ILE A 120 0.14 -6.79 -14.77
C ILE A 120 0.99 -5.63 -15.29
N LEU A 121 0.89 -5.28 -16.56
CA LEU A 121 1.61 -4.17 -17.16
C LEU A 121 1.16 -2.83 -16.55
N CYS A 122 -0.14 -2.61 -16.36
CA CYS A 122 -0.66 -1.41 -15.70
C CYS A 122 -0.12 -1.28 -14.27
N VAL A 123 -0.23 -2.32 -13.45
CA VAL A 123 0.29 -2.32 -12.08
C VAL A 123 1.80 -2.13 -12.07
N PHE A 124 2.51 -2.78 -12.97
CA PHE A 124 3.97 -2.64 -13.07
C PHE A 124 4.38 -1.22 -13.46
N PHE A 125 3.82 -0.65 -14.52
CA PHE A 125 4.23 0.67 -15.03
C PHE A 125 3.67 1.84 -14.22
N LEU A 126 2.46 1.73 -13.65
CA LEU A 126 1.82 2.83 -12.93
C LEU A 126 2.08 2.82 -11.42
N TYR A 127 2.33 1.64 -10.84
CA TYR A 127 2.53 1.50 -9.40
C TYR A 127 3.97 1.08 -9.06
N THR A 128 4.42 -0.07 -9.60
CA THR A 128 5.71 -0.67 -9.20
C THR A 128 6.90 0.15 -9.65
N LEU A 129 7.01 0.40 -10.94
CA LEU A 129 8.18 1.07 -11.52
C LEU A 129 8.37 2.51 -11.00
N PRO A 130 7.33 3.38 -10.91
CA PRO A 130 7.49 4.70 -10.35
C PRO A 130 7.93 4.68 -8.89
N THR A 131 7.37 3.77 -8.08
CA THR A 131 7.72 3.66 -6.66
C THR A 131 9.17 3.24 -6.46
N LEU A 132 9.64 2.24 -7.21
CA LEU A 132 11.04 1.80 -7.15
C LEU A 132 12.00 2.86 -7.67
N TYR A 133 11.63 3.58 -8.73
CA TYR A 133 12.42 4.70 -9.24
C TYR A 133 12.55 5.83 -8.20
N LEU A 134 11.46 6.18 -7.54
CA LEU A 134 11.46 7.20 -6.48
C LEU A 134 12.27 6.73 -5.26
N ALA A 135 12.18 5.44 -4.90
CA ALA A 135 12.98 4.85 -3.82
C ALA A 135 14.48 4.93 -4.14
N TYR A 136 14.88 4.56 -5.37
CA TYR A 136 16.24 4.71 -5.84
C TYR A 136 16.70 6.18 -5.77
N ARG A 137 15.86 7.11 -6.24
CA ARG A 137 16.15 8.56 -6.17
C ARG A 137 16.32 9.02 -4.73
N SER A 138 15.43 8.61 -3.81
CA SER A 138 15.54 8.95 -2.38
C SER A 138 16.88 8.53 -1.78
N VAL A 139 17.33 7.31 -2.09
CA VAL A 139 18.63 6.81 -1.59
C VAL A 139 19.80 7.63 -2.14
N ARG A 140 19.73 8.08 -3.40
CA ARG A 140 20.79 8.86 -4.07
C ARG A 140 20.82 10.33 -3.67
N LEU A 141 19.74 10.90 -3.17
CA LEU A 141 19.72 12.27 -2.68
C LEU A 141 20.68 12.46 -1.51
N LYS A 142 21.35 13.62 -1.46
CA LYS A 142 22.21 14.01 -0.34
C LYS A 142 21.39 14.41 0.89
N ASP A 143 20.20 14.96 0.67
CA ASP A 143 19.30 15.41 1.73
C ASP A 143 18.79 14.24 2.58
N LYS A 144 18.48 14.55 3.83
CA LYS A 144 17.98 13.58 4.84
C LYS A 144 16.82 14.21 5.58
N LEU A 145 15.88 13.38 6.02
CA LEU A 145 14.81 13.83 6.91
C LEU A 145 15.40 14.39 8.21
N SER A 146 14.97 15.60 8.57
CA SER A 146 15.39 16.24 9.81
C SER A 146 14.80 15.51 11.03
N GLN A 147 15.50 15.62 12.18
CA GLN A 147 14.99 15.00 13.40
C GLN A 147 13.67 15.61 13.87
N GLY A 148 13.51 16.94 13.70
CA GLY A 148 12.26 17.65 14.00
C GLY A 148 11.10 17.13 13.16
N PHE A 149 11.30 16.97 11.84
CA PHE A 149 10.31 16.39 10.95
C PHE A 149 9.90 14.98 11.40
N ARG A 150 10.87 14.11 11.66
CA ARG A 150 10.62 12.74 12.08
C ARG A 150 9.81 12.66 13.38
N LYS A 151 10.16 13.45 14.41
CA LYS A 151 9.42 13.50 15.67
C LYS A 151 7.99 13.98 15.48
N LYS A 152 7.81 15.09 14.71
CA LYS A 152 6.50 15.66 14.42
C LYS A 152 5.59 14.63 13.73
N TRP A 153 6.07 14.01 12.66
CA TRP A 153 5.26 13.07 11.89
C TRP A 153 5.09 11.71 12.56
N ALA A 154 5.97 11.32 13.48
CA ALA A 154 5.74 10.16 14.34
C ALA A 154 4.58 10.39 15.31
N LEU A 155 4.42 11.61 15.85
CA LEU A 155 3.25 11.98 16.68
C LEU A 155 1.97 12.03 15.84
N VAL A 156 2.02 12.56 14.62
CA VAL A 156 0.87 12.55 13.72
C VAL A 156 0.45 11.11 13.38
N ALA A 157 1.41 10.23 13.08
CA ALA A 157 1.12 8.82 12.83
C ALA A 157 0.50 8.15 14.07
N LEU A 158 0.95 8.49 15.28
CA LEU A 158 0.32 8.01 16.52
C LEU A 158 -1.14 8.46 16.63
N ALA A 159 -1.42 9.72 16.33
CA ALA A 159 -2.79 10.24 16.36
C ALA A 159 -3.68 9.51 15.32
N ILE A 160 -3.16 9.28 14.12
CA ILE A 160 -3.86 8.51 13.06
C ILE A 160 -4.10 7.07 13.52
N PHE A 161 -3.12 6.42 14.16
CA PHE A 161 -3.26 5.08 14.70
C PHE A 161 -4.33 4.98 15.77
N ILE A 162 -4.35 5.94 16.71
CA ILE A 162 -5.38 6.03 17.76
C ILE A 162 -6.75 6.23 17.13
N ALA A 163 -6.88 7.13 16.15
CA ALA A 163 -8.14 7.38 15.45
C ALA A 163 -8.65 6.12 14.73
N GLY A 164 -7.76 5.41 14.03
CA GLY A 164 -8.11 4.14 13.39
C GLY A 164 -8.51 3.06 14.39
N GLY A 165 -7.76 2.91 15.47
CA GLY A 165 -8.06 1.98 16.56
C GLY A 165 -9.39 2.30 17.24
N THR A 166 -9.67 3.57 17.48
CA THR A 166 -10.96 4.02 18.04
C THR A 166 -12.11 3.70 17.09
N SER A 167 -11.94 3.97 15.79
CA SER A 167 -12.94 3.63 14.77
C SER A 167 -13.25 2.15 14.76
N TYR A 168 -12.22 1.30 14.86
CA TYR A 168 -12.38 -0.16 14.93
C TYR A 168 -13.11 -0.61 16.20
N ILE A 169 -12.78 -0.03 17.37
CA ILE A 169 -13.39 -0.38 18.66
C ILE A 169 -14.87 0.03 18.69
N LEU A 170 -15.23 1.13 18.06
CA LEU A 170 -16.59 1.67 18.02
C LEU A 170 -17.50 0.96 16.99
N THR A 171 -17.00 -0.05 16.29
CA THR A 171 -17.79 -0.80 15.31
C THR A 171 -18.85 -1.66 16.03
N PRO A 172 -20.14 -1.46 15.74
CA PRO A 172 -21.23 -2.15 16.46
C PRO A 172 -21.26 -3.66 16.24
N ASP A 173 -20.89 -4.12 15.04
CA ASP A 173 -20.96 -5.51 14.60
C ASP A 173 -19.70 -6.32 14.93
N ARG A 174 -18.89 -5.83 15.85
CA ARG A 174 -17.61 -6.43 16.24
C ARG A 174 -17.73 -7.88 16.72
N GLU A 175 -18.88 -8.26 17.22
CA GLU A 175 -19.12 -9.60 17.75
C GLU A 175 -19.53 -10.61 16.68
N GLN A 176 -19.97 -10.15 15.52
CA GLN A 176 -20.65 -11.06 14.60
C GLN A 176 -19.82 -11.58 13.43
N GLU A 177 -18.69 -10.99 13.02
CA GLU A 177 -17.88 -11.60 11.94
C GLU A 177 -16.63 -10.83 11.53
N VAL A 178 -16.42 -9.60 12.00
CA VAL A 178 -15.31 -8.78 11.58
C VAL A 178 -14.04 -9.12 12.35
N SER A 179 -13.33 -10.11 11.88
CA SER A 179 -11.98 -10.37 12.37
C SER A 179 -11.00 -9.44 11.67
N PHE A 180 -10.23 -8.66 12.43
CA PHE A 180 -9.13 -7.85 11.89
C PHE A 180 -8.22 -8.65 10.94
N LYS A 181 -8.09 -9.97 11.18
CA LYS A 181 -7.35 -10.88 10.30
C LYS A 181 -8.03 -11.08 8.94
N LYS A 182 -9.37 -11.08 8.88
CA LYS A 182 -10.10 -11.33 7.63
C LYS A 182 -10.26 -10.08 6.78
N ASP A 183 -10.39 -8.91 7.43
CA ASP A 183 -10.91 -7.73 6.75
C ASP A 183 -9.87 -6.62 6.57
N VAL A 184 -8.68 -6.73 7.15
CA VAL A 184 -7.66 -5.69 7.04
C VAL A 184 -6.44 -6.18 6.28
N TYR A 185 -6.28 -5.67 5.08
CA TYR A 185 -5.05 -5.87 4.32
C TYR A 185 -3.88 -5.07 4.94
N PRO A 186 -2.65 -5.60 5.06
CA PRO A 186 -2.19 -6.90 4.55
C PRO A 186 -2.38 -8.08 5.51
N VAL A 187 -3.04 -7.91 6.64
CA VAL A 187 -3.17 -8.96 7.67
C VAL A 187 -3.95 -10.16 7.17
N ASN A 188 -4.95 -9.93 6.31
CA ASN A 188 -5.74 -10.99 5.69
C ASN A 188 -4.98 -11.79 4.61
N ALA A 189 -3.84 -11.29 4.14
CA ALA A 189 -3.00 -11.96 3.14
C ALA A 189 -1.85 -12.77 3.76
N LEU A 190 -1.71 -12.74 5.10
CA LEU A 190 -0.72 -13.50 5.88
C LEU A 190 -1.38 -14.71 6.54
#